data_832aaf6ec8439dd2a0bbfa372b9e4669
#
_entry.id   832aaf6ec8439dd2a0bbfa372b9e4669
#
_cell.length_a   1.000
_cell.length_b   1.000
_cell.length_c   1.000
_cell.angle_alpha   90.00
_cell.angle_beta   90.00
_cell.angle_gamma   90.00
#
_symmetry.space_group_name_H-M   'P 1'
#
loop_
_entity.id
_entity.type
_entity.pdbx_description
1 polymer ?
#
loop_
_entity_poly.entity_id
_entity_poly.type
_entity_poly.pdbx_seq_one_letter_code
_entity_poly.pdbx_strand_id
1 'polypeptide(L)'
;MRFNFIPLYRLIRHVLSVVIIFSLFPVGFGDSLSVVNAASLQPVNSDACTQARELYNYLLSISGKKTVTGQHDYLESPDELSNKVQKISQAYVGLHGYEMGAISGQSDATEAAQRKNVVDSAIRWSRAGGIVTMTFHEALPGRPLTWANVQAKVSQAEFNKYVTPGTTQYNLLIADLDKVAVSLKQLRDAGVPVLWRPYHEMNGDWFWWGNKNNFNQLWNIMYDRFVNTHQLNNLLWVWSPNAPNSYTVPYTPKYPGDDKVDILAVDIYNNDFKQSHYEGLLGLARNKPIAIGEHGEMPSSEVLQAQPKWVYSMTWGKMLTENNTTNQIQDYMNDSRSLTRDDVKNGLAEIQQPGADVPTLPDEGQSEPIPVPPVVIVPPAPTPPSVPDVVYVNGLRGEYFNNMNLSGSPVLIRTDSKLDYNWRAIAADPKVNADQFSVRWTGKIKPQYCETYTFTTISDDGIRVWVDGKLVIDSWFKQSWTERKGSIALEAGKMVDLKVEYYDEKGDAMARLMWESQHEAKAVVPGNALFLP
;
A
#
# COMPACT_ATOMS: atom_id res chain seq x y z
N MET A 1 31.71 -4.08 -69.86
CA MET A 1 31.50 -5.46 -70.33
C MET A 1 30.45 -6.06 -69.43
N ARG A 2 29.15 -6.08 -69.73
CA ARG A 2 28.41 -7.05 -70.55
C ARG A 2 28.89 -8.49 -70.28
N PHE A 3 28.10 -9.44 -69.73
CA PHE A 3 26.87 -10.08 -70.12
C PHE A 3 26.39 -10.95 -68.93
N ASN A 4 25.16 -11.03 -68.56
CA ASN A 4 23.93 -11.65 -69.07
C ASN A 4 23.64 -13.07 -68.53
N PHE A 5 22.48 -13.17 -67.83
CA PHE A 5 21.27 -13.95 -68.08
C PHE A 5 21.24 -15.49 -67.87
N ILE A 6 20.46 -15.95 -66.88
CA ILE A 6 19.19 -16.76 -66.84
C ILE A 6 19.20 -18.07 -67.76
N PRO A 7 18.38 -19.16 -67.54
CA PRO A 7 17.24 -19.45 -66.67
C PRO A 7 17.07 -20.93 -66.16
N LEU A 8 16.14 -21.11 -65.22
CA LEU A 8 14.91 -21.91 -65.28
C LEU A 8 14.95 -23.41 -65.71
N TYR A 9 14.37 -24.31 -64.95
CA TYR A 9 13.27 -25.28 -65.23
C TYR A 9 13.24 -26.41 -64.19
N ARG A 10 12.14 -26.46 -63.43
CA ARG A 10 10.99 -27.43 -63.51
C ARG A 10 11.25 -28.93 -63.22
N LEU A 11 10.49 -29.38 -62.20
CA LEU A 11 9.52 -30.52 -62.17
C LEU A 11 10.09 -31.92 -61.94
N ILE A 12 9.60 -32.64 -60.93
CA ILE A 12 8.65 -33.77 -61.07
C ILE A 12 8.32 -34.35 -59.68
N ARG A 13 7.03 -34.62 -59.52
CA ARG A 13 6.35 -35.34 -58.45
C ARG A 13 6.82 -36.78 -58.32
N HIS A 14 6.86 -37.32 -57.07
CA HIS A 14 6.45 -38.72 -56.83
C HIS A 14 5.72 -38.81 -55.49
N VAL A 15 4.50 -39.28 -55.57
CA VAL A 15 3.60 -39.70 -54.50
C VAL A 15 4.05 -41.07 -54.06
N LEU A 16 4.28 -41.25 -52.76
CA LEU A 16 4.27 -42.60 -52.14
C LEU A 16 3.31 -42.54 -50.96
N SER A 17 2.15 -43.21 -51.16
CA SER A 17 1.18 -43.48 -50.11
C SER A 17 1.71 -44.62 -49.23
N VAL A 18 1.89 -44.37 -47.94
CA VAL A 18 2.06 -45.44 -46.93
C VAL A 18 0.84 -45.38 -46.04
N VAL A 19 0.00 -46.40 -46.13
CA VAL A 19 -1.10 -46.66 -45.21
C VAL A 19 -0.54 -47.27 -43.95
N ILE A 20 -0.61 -46.57 -42.82
CA ILE A 20 -0.35 -47.15 -41.51
C ILE A 20 -1.69 -47.19 -40.76
N ILE A 21 -2.10 -48.43 -40.47
CA ILE A 21 -3.25 -48.76 -39.61
C ILE A 21 -2.87 -48.42 -38.17
N PHE A 22 -3.51 -47.40 -37.57
CA PHE A 22 -3.45 -47.16 -36.14
C PHE A 22 -4.63 -47.85 -35.43
N SER A 23 -4.30 -48.80 -34.60
CA SER A 23 -5.21 -49.43 -33.65
C SER A 23 -5.58 -48.40 -32.55
N LEU A 24 -6.89 -48.16 -32.41
CA LEU A 24 -7.51 -47.33 -31.39
C LEU A 24 -7.32 -47.93 -30.01
N PHE A 25 -6.54 -47.26 -29.18
CA PHE A 25 -6.68 -47.32 -27.71
C PHE A 25 -7.18 -45.98 -27.23
N PRO A 26 -8.25 -45.92 -26.45
CA PRO A 26 -8.68 -44.66 -25.84
C PRO A 26 -7.82 -44.34 -24.66
N VAL A 27 -6.85 -43.42 -24.80
CA VAL A 27 -6.23 -42.76 -23.65
C VAL A 27 -7.15 -41.60 -23.29
N GLY A 28 -7.82 -41.72 -22.16
CA GLY A 28 -8.60 -40.65 -21.58
C GLY A 28 -7.65 -39.53 -21.12
N PHE A 29 -7.59 -38.46 -21.87
CA PHE A 29 -7.09 -37.18 -21.35
C PHE A 29 -8.21 -36.54 -20.54
N GLY A 30 -8.13 -36.68 -19.24
CA GLY A 30 -8.84 -35.80 -18.32
C GLY A 30 -8.22 -34.42 -18.40
N ASP A 31 -8.79 -33.55 -19.23
CA ASP A 31 -8.54 -32.12 -19.11
C ASP A 31 -9.12 -31.63 -17.78
N SER A 32 -8.27 -31.65 -16.75
CA SER A 32 -8.48 -30.78 -15.60
C SER A 32 -8.28 -29.36 -16.10
N LEU A 33 -9.36 -28.71 -16.53
CA LEU A 33 -9.44 -27.26 -16.55
C LEU A 33 -9.21 -26.79 -15.11
N SER A 34 -7.95 -26.50 -14.78
CA SER A 34 -7.65 -25.68 -13.64
C SER A 34 -8.34 -24.35 -13.90
N VAL A 35 -9.48 -24.14 -13.25
CA VAL A 35 -10.02 -22.80 -13.02
C VAL A 35 -8.89 -22.05 -12.31
N VAL A 36 -8.12 -21.30 -13.07
CA VAL A 36 -7.24 -20.28 -12.50
C VAL A 36 -8.21 -19.31 -11.86
N ASN A 37 -8.46 -19.48 -10.58
CA ASN A 37 -9.05 -18.43 -9.76
C ASN A 37 -8.24 -17.18 -10.10
N ALA A 38 -8.86 -16.18 -10.71
CA ALA A 38 -8.28 -14.87 -10.84
C ALA A 38 -8.03 -14.40 -9.41
N ALA A 39 -6.81 -14.64 -8.91
CA ALA A 39 -6.38 -14.13 -7.62
C ALA A 39 -6.61 -12.62 -7.70
N SER A 40 -7.45 -12.08 -6.82
CA SER A 40 -7.65 -10.64 -6.72
C SER A 40 -6.27 -10.00 -6.59
N LEU A 41 -5.94 -9.06 -7.49
CA LEU A 41 -4.68 -8.35 -7.44
C LEU A 41 -4.55 -7.71 -6.05
N GLN A 42 -3.48 -8.02 -5.35
CA GLN A 42 -3.18 -7.50 -4.02
C GLN A 42 -1.89 -6.69 -4.09
N PRO A 43 -1.69 -5.73 -3.18
CA PRO A 43 -0.40 -5.08 -3.04
C PRO A 43 0.74 -6.10 -2.86
N VAL A 44 1.92 -5.79 -3.44
CA VAL A 44 3.10 -6.68 -3.38
C VAL A 44 3.64 -6.86 -1.96
N ASN A 45 3.38 -5.92 -1.08
CA ASN A 45 3.58 -6.12 0.35
C ASN A 45 2.39 -6.90 0.92
N SER A 46 2.60 -8.17 1.27
CA SER A 46 1.57 -9.02 1.89
C SER A 46 1.00 -8.44 3.18
N ASP A 47 1.78 -7.62 3.89
CA ASP A 47 1.41 -6.96 5.15
C ASP A 47 0.88 -5.54 4.94
N ALA A 48 0.54 -5.16 3.68
CA ALA A 48 -0.03 -3.85 3.40
C ALA A 48 -1.25 -3.56 4.28
N CYS A 49 -1.32 -2.36 4.83
CA CYS A 49 -2.43 -1.96 5.69
C CYS A 49 -3.76 -1.82 4.90
N THR A 50 -4.88 -1.83 5.60
CA THR A 50 -6.21 -1.77 4.98
C THR A 50 -6.34 -0.58 4.04
N GLN A 51 -5.89 0.62 4.45
CA GLN A 51 -5.99 1.83 3.63
C GLN A 51 -5.17 1.71 2.33
N ALA A 52 -3.98 1.08 2.38
CA ALA A 52 -3.19 0.83 1.17
C ALA A 52 -3.89 -0.16 0.23
N ARG A 53 -4.52 -1.22 0.77
CA ARG A 53 -5.32 -2.16 -0.02
C ARG A 53 -6.56 -1.51 -0.63
N GLU A 54 -7.28 -0.69 0.13
CA GLU A 54 -8.44 0.06 -0.34
C GLU A 54 -8.05 1.02 -1.45
N LEU A 55 -6.95 1.77 -1.29
CA LEU A 55 -6.43 2.65 -2.33
C LEU A 55 -6.02 1.86 -3.59
N TYR A 56 -5.36 0.72 -3.43
CA TYR A 56 -4.99 -0.13 -4.56
C TYR A 56 -6.21 -0.65 -5.32
N ASN A 57 -7.22 -1.14 -4.59
CA ASN A 57 -8.49 -1.59 -5.17
C ASN A 57 -9.25 -0.44 -5.86
N TYR A 58 -9.22 0.77 -5.26
CA TYR A 58 -9.79 1.96 -5.89
C TYR A 58 -9.13 2.26 -7.25
N LEU A 59 -7.80 2.26 -7.30
CA LEU A 59 -7.08 2.48 -8.55
C LEU A 59 -7.39 1.41 -9.61
N LEU A 60 -7.51 0.16 -9.21
CA LEU A 60 -7.97 -0.92 -10.11
C LEU A 60 -9.39 -0.67 -10.63
N SER A 61 -10.30 -0.23 -9.76
CA SER A 61 -11.72 -0.02 -10.09
C SER A 61 -11.96 1.09 -11.12
N ILE A 62 -11.12 2.13 -11.13
CA ILE A 62 -11.21 3.26 -12.05
C ILE A 62 -10.43 3.04 -13.36
N SER A 63 -9.57 2.03 -13.44
CA SER A 63 -8.78 1.71 -14.63
C SER A 63 -9.68 1.48 -15.85
N GLY A 64 -9.37 2.13 -16.96
CA GLY A 64 -10.19 2.11 -18.18
C GLY A 64 -11.41 3.05 -18.16
N LYS A 65 -11.74 3.65 -17.00
CA LYS A 65 -12.93 4.47 -16.82
C LYS A 65 -12.59 5.94 -16.55
N LYS A 66 -11.69 6.19 -15.62
CA LYS A 66 -11.36 7.52 -15.10
C LYS A 66 -9.86 7.65 -14.80
N THR A 67 -9.39 8.89 -14.69
CA THR A 67 -8.01 9.25 -14.36
C THR A 67 -7.99 10.26 -13.22
N VAL A 68 -7.28 9.98 -12.15
CA VAL A 68 -7.10 10.94 -11.04
C VAL A 68 -6.16 12.05 -11.49
N THR A 69 -6.59 13.29 -11.36
CA THR A 69 -5.74 14.46 -11.64
C THR A 69 -4.69 14.65 -10.56
N GLY A 70 -3.47 15.05 -10.93
CA GLY A 70 -2.37 15.18 -9.98
C GLY A 70 -1.53 16.45 -10.16
N GLN A 71 -0.97 16.95 -9.05
CA GLN A 71 -0.01 18.05 -9.02
C GLN A 71 1.10 17.75 -8.03
N HIS A 72 2.36 17.92 -8.44
CA HIS A 72 3.54 17.79 -7.59
C HIS A 72 3.95 19.14 -6.99
N ASP A 73 4.21 19.16 -5.69
CA ASP A 73 4.76 20.29 -4.95
C ASP A 73 6.19 20.00 -4.44
N TYR A 74 6.97 21.04 -4.21
CA TYR A 74 8.37 20.91 -3.76
C TYR A 74 8.48 20.77 -2.24
N LEU A 75 9.60 20.21 -1.77
CA LEU A 75 9.90 20.02 -0.34
C LEU A 75 9.76 21.34 0.47
N GLU A 76 10.21 22.45 -0.10
CA GLU A 76 10.21 23.77 0.54
C GLU A 76 8.82 24.41 0.64
N SER A 77 7.91 24.02 -0.27
CA SER A 77 6.57 24.63 -0.40
C SER A 77 5.52 23.57 -0.73
N PRO A 78 5.20 22.67 0.22
CA PRO A 78 4.45 21.44 -0.07
C PRO A 78 2.96 21.64 -0.41
N ASP A 79 2.43 22.86 -0.43
CA ASP A 79 1.02 23.16 -0.73
C ASP A 79 0.86 24.27 -1.81
N GLU A 80 1.96 24.80 -2.37
CA GLU A 80 1.94 26.00 -3.22
C GLU A 80 1.18 25.78 -4.52
N LEU A 81 1.55 24.75 -5.26
CA LEU A 81 1.07 24.53 -6.63
C LEU A 81 -0.28 23.81 -6.64
N SER A 82 -0.53 22.88 -5.74
CA SER A 82 -1.84 22.27 -5.54
C SER A 82 -2.90 23.32 -5.15
N ASN A 83 -2.57 24.29 -4.28
CA ASN A 83 -3.42 25.45 -4.01
C ASN A 83 -3.58 26.36 -5.24
N LYS A 84 -2.57 26.45 -6.11
CA LYS A 84 -2.66 27.22 -7.36
C LYS A 84 -3.63 26.58 -8.36
N VAL A 85 -3.61 25.24 -8.49
CA VAL A 85 -4.62 24.52 -9.29
C VAL A 85 -6.02 24.84 -8.77
N GLN A 86 -6.24 24.75 -7.46
CA GLN A 86 -7.54 25.03 -6.85
C GLN A 86 -8.04 26.47 -7.16
N LYS A 87 -7.14 27.44 -7.13
CA LYS A 87 -7.51 28.83 -7.47
C LYS A 87 -7.88 29.00 -8.94
N ILE A 88 -7.27 28.23 -9.85
CA ILE A 88 -7.52 28.29 -11.29
C ILE A 88 -8.81 27.54 -11.66
N SER A 89 -8.99 26.32 -11.15
CA SER A 89 -10.07 25.41 -11.55
C SER A 89 -11.24 25.33 -10.58
N GLN A 90 -11.13 25.97 -9.40
CA GLN A 90 -12.08 25.90 -8.27
C GLN A 90 -12.21 24.49 -7.66
N ALA A 91 -11.34 23.55 -8.03
CA ALA A 91 -11.28 22.20 -7.49
C ALA A 91 -9.83 21.84 -7.13
N TYR A 92 -9.65 21.01 -6.12
CA TYR A 92 -8.34 20.39 -5.84
C TYR A 92 -8.12 19.16 -6.71
N VAL A 93 -6.87 18.95 -7.12
CA VAL A 93 -6.45 17.68 -7.76
C VAL A 93 -6.78 16.48 -6.86
N GLY A 94 -7.03 15.31 -7.45
CA GLY A 94 -7.29 14.10 -6.68
C GLY A 94 -6.04 13.51 -6.01
N LEU A 95 -4.87 13.72 -6.62
CA LEU A 95 -3.57 13.21 -6.18
C LEU A 95 -2.61 14.36 -5.94
N HIS A 96 -2.05 14.43 -4.73
CA HIS A 96 -1.02 15.39 -4.37
C HIS A 96 0.34 14.71 -4.32
N GLY A 97 1.26 15.19 -5.16
CA GLY A 97 2.65 14.74 -5.19
C GLY A 97 3.54 15.60 -4.29
N TYR A 98 4.38 14.94 -3.53
CA TYR A 98 5.33 15.58 -2.61
C TYR A 98 6.76 15.12 -2.90
N GLU A 99 7.72 16.03 -2.70
CA GLU A 99 9.15 15.73 -2.72
C GLU A 99 9.65 15.35 -1.32
N MET A 100 10.42 14.27 -1.24
CA MET A 100 11.10 13.85 0.00
C MET A 100 12.62 14.07 -0.06
N GLY A 101 13.18 14.36 -1.23
CA GLY A 101 14.59 14.69 -1.41
C GLY A 101 14.89 16.14 -1.09
N ALA A 102 15.91 16.38 -0.29
CA ALA A 102 16.47 17.72 -0.08
C ALA A 102 17.51 18.00 -1.16
N ILE A 103 17.29 19.03 -1.99
CA ILE A 103 18.07 19.27 -3.22
C ILE A 103 18.61 20.70 -3.35
N SER A 104 18.35 21.56 -2.35
CA SER A 104 18.65 23.00 -2.42
C SER A 104 19.77 23.41 -1.45
N GLY A 105 20.64 22.48 -1.04
CA GLY A 105 21.74 22.73 -0.10
C GLY A 105 21.29 22.80 1.35
N GLN A 106 20.20 22.13 1.70
CA GLN A 106 19.66 22.09 3.06
C GLN A 106 20.67 21.50 4.06
N SER A 107 20.66 22.05 5.28
CA SER A 107 21.25 21.37 6.42
C SER A 107 20.32 20.22 6.89
N ASP A 108 20.85 19.27 7.65
CA ASP A 108 20.06 18.18 8.24
C ASP A 108 18.85 18.70 9.04
N ALA A 109 19.02 19.81 9.78
CA ALA A 109 17.94 20.43 10.54
C ALA A 109 16.86 21.05 9.63
N THR A 110 17.27 21.68 8.52
CA THR A 110 16.35 22.26 7.54
C THR A 110 15.59 21.16 6.80
N GLU A 111 16.28 20.10 6.38
CA GLU A 111 15.69 18.92 5.75
C GLU A 111 14.62 18.30 6.65
N ALA A 112 14.97 18.05 7.93
CA ALA A 112 14.03 17.46 8.89
C ALA A 112 12.78 18.34 9.10
N ALA A 113 12.95 19.67 9.19
CA ALA A 113 11.83 20.60 9.32
C ALA A 113 10.95 20.63 8.07
N GLN A 114 11.54 20.63 6.88
CA GLN A 114 10.80 20.63 5.61
C GLN A 114 10.06 19.31 5.41
N ARG A 115 10.69 18.15 5.68
CA ARG A 115 10.02 16.85 5.66
C ARG A 115 8.86 16.78 6.66
N LYS A 116 9.00 17.40 7.83
CA LYS A 116 7.87 17.51 8.77
C LYS A 116 6.70 18.29 8.17
N ASN A 117 6.95 19.41 7.50
CA ASN A 117 5.91 20.19 6.83
C ASN A 117 5.21 19.37 5.73
N VAL A 118 5.98 18.58 4.95
CA VAL A 118 5.43 17.65 3.96
C VAL A 118 4.54 16.60 4.62
N VAL A 119 5.00 15.98 5.71
CA VAL A 119 4.21 14.99 6.47
C VAL A 119 2.91 15.60 6.97
N ASP A 120 2.96 16.78 7.58
CA ASP A 120 1.78 17.48 8.10
C ASP A 120 0.79 17.82 6.96
N SER A 121 1.30 18.25 5.79
CA SER A 121 0.48 18.51 4.61
C SER A 121 -0.16 17.23 4.07
N ALA A 122 0.62 16.16 3.89
CA ALA A 122 0.15 14.88 3.38
C ALA A 122 -0.94 14.27 4.28
N ILE A 123 -0.79 14.39 5.61
CA ILE A 123 -1.82 13.97 6.57
C ILE A 123 -3.11 14.78 6.37
N ARG A 124 -3.01 16.12 6.27
CA ARG A 124 -4.19 16.97 6.03
C ARG A 124 -4.86 16.63 4.69
N TRP A 125 -4.07 16.38 3.64
CA TRP A 125 -4.55 16.04 2.31
C TRP A 125 -5.31 14.71 2.30
N SER A 126 -4.72 13.67 2.87
CA SER A 126 -5.34 12.35 2.99
C SER A 126 -6.65 12.41 3.80
N ARG A 127 -6.67 13.12 4.93
CA ARG A 127 -7.89 13.33 5.73
C ARG A 127 -8.99 14.08 4.98
N ALA A 128 -8.63 14.93 4.02
CA ALA A 128 -9.57 15.59 3.14
C ALA A 128 -10.09 14.69 2.01
N GLY A 129 -9.59 13.45 1.90
CA GLY A 129 -10.01 12.43 0.93
C GLY A 129 -9.15 12.37 -0.33
N GLY A 130 -7.99 13.04 -0.36
CA GLY A 130 -7.07 13.01 -1.50
C GLY A 130 -6.03 11.88 -1.39
N ILE A 131 -5.51 11.47 -2.54
CA ILE A 131 -4.41 10.49 -2.65
C ILE A 131 -3.06 11.20 -2.44
N VAL A 132 -2.14 10.54 -1.76
CA VAL A 132 -0.78 11.02 -1.51
C VAL A 132 0.21 10.21 -2.36
N THR A 133 1.04 10.88 -3.15
CA THR A 133 2.22 10.26 -3.78
C THR A 133 3.49 11.00 -3.37
N MET A 134 4.60 10.29 -3.28
CA MET A 134 5.87 10.87 -2.87
C MET A 134 6.99 10.43 -3.79
N THR A 135 7.77 11.41 -4.26
CA THR A 135 9.03 11.19 -4.95
C THR A 135 10.22 11.34 -4.01
N PHE A 136 11.33 10.74 -4.37
CA PHE A 136 12.57 10.85 -3.61
C PHE A 136 13.75 11.07 -4.56
N HIS A 137 14.07 12.35 -4.78
CA HIS A 137 15.29 12.76 -5.44
C HIS A 137 16.45 12.70 -4.47
N GLU A 138 16.97 11.53 -4.22
CA GLU A 138 18.07 11.32 -3.30
C GLU A 138 19.37 11.92 -3.85
N ALA A 139 20.02 12.83 -3.12
CA ALA A 139 21.39 13.20 -3.40
C ALA A 139 22.31 11.98 -3.23
N LEU A 140 23.39 11.87 -4.01
CA LEU A 140 24.32 10.76 -3.89
C LEU A 140 24.73 10.55 -2.43
N PRO A 141 24.46 9.40 -1.82
CA PRO A 141 24.64 9.19 -0.39
C PRO A 141 26.03 9.57 0.11
N GLY A 142 26.06 10.34 1.20
CA GLY A 142 27.30 10.88 1.78
C GLY A 142 27.80 12.17 1.10
N ARG A 143 27.03 12.77 0.20
CA ARG A 143 27.30 14.05 -0.43
C ARG A 143 26.34 15.13 0.08
N PRO A 144 26.69 16.43 -0.04
CA PRO A 144 25.77 17.51 0.29
C PRO A 144 24.42 17.39 -0.46
N LEU A 145 23.33 17.80 0.20
CA LEU A 145 21.96 17.71 -0.30
C LEU A 145 21.71 18.79 -1.38
N THR A 146 22.23 18.56 -2.58
CA THR A 146 22.12 19.49 -3.71
C THR A 146 21.64 18.77 -4.97
N TRP A 147 20.97 19.51 -5.85
CA TRP A 147 20.55 18.99 -7.16
C TRP A 147 21.73 18.43 -7.97
N ALA A 148 22.88 19.09 -7.91
CA ALA A 148 24.09 18.61 -8.57
C ALA A 148 24.54 17.21 -8.08
N ASN A 149 24.26 16.88 -6.82
CA ASN A 149 24.56 15.56 -6.26
C ASN A 149 23.45 14.53 -6.54
N VAL A 150 22.22 14.93 -6.81
CA VAL A 150 21.19 14.05 -7.41
C VAL A 150 21.61 13.66 -8.83
N GLN A 151 22.19 14.60 -9.59
CA GLN A 151 22.69 14.42 -10.95
C GLN A 151 24.17 13.99 -11.04
N ALA A 152 24.76 13.55 -9.91
CA ALA A 152 26.15 13.15 -9.88
C ALA A 152 26.45 12.04 -10.90
N LYS A 153 27.51 12.22 -11.69
CA LYS A 153 27.96 11.20 -12.63
C LYS A 153 28.73 10.12 -11.89
N VAL A 154 28.12 8.97 -11.76
CA VAL A 154 28.65 7.81 -11.04
C VAL A 154 28.97 6.70 -12.04
N SER A 155 30.22 6.21 -12.03
CA SER A 155 30.58 5.02 -12.83
C SER A 155 29.84 3.77 -12.33
N GLN A 156 29.70 2.75 -13.20
CA GLN A 156 29.13 1.47 -12.80
C GLN A 156 29.88 0.84 -11.62
N ALA A 157 31.22 0.95 -11.62
CA ALA A 157 32.06 0.40 -10.54
C ALA A 157 31.83 1.12 -9.20
N GLU A 158 31.62 2.43 -9.22
CA GLU A 158 31.28 3.20 -8.01
C GLU A 158 29.84 2.89 -7.55
N PHE A 159 28.87 2.85 -8.48
CA PHE A 159 27.50 2.47 -8.18
C PHE A 159 27.42 1.08 -7.50
N ASN A 160 28.22 0.11 -7.98
CA ASN A 160 28.25 -1.22 -7.38
C ASN A 160 28.59 -1.20 -5.89
N LYS A 161 29.38 -0.23 -5.42
CA LYS A 161 29.70 -0.12 -3.99
C LYS A 161 28.48 0.29 -3.15
N TYR A 162 27.58 1.13 -3.71
CA TYR A 162 26.32 1.50 -3.02
C TYR A 162 25.37 0.32 -2.85
N VAL A 163 25.43 -0.66 -3.73
CA VAL A 163 24.55 -1.85 -3.68
C VAL A 163 25.25 -3.11 -3.16
N THR A 164 26.50 -3.00 -2.66
CA THR A 164 27.25 -4.13 -2.08
C THR A 164 27.34 -3.99 -0.56
N PRO A 165 26.67 -4.89 0.21
CA PRO A 165 26.75 -4.89 1.67
C PRO A 165 28.19 -4.90 2.20
N GLY A 166 28.44 -4.15 3.28
CA GLY A 166 29.74 -4.07 3.96
C GLY A 166 30.67 -2.99 3.40
N THR A 167 30.35 -2.33 2.29
CA THR A 167 31.09 -1.16 1.80
C THR A 167 30.69 0.11 2.56
N THR A 168 31.57 1.11 2.57
CA THR A 168 31.27 2.44 3.14
C THR A 168 30.08 3.08 2.42
N GLN A 169 30.02 2.98 1.09
CA GLN A 169 28.93 3.55 0.28
C GLN A 169 27.59 2.91 0.58
N TYR A 170 27.54 1.58 0.75
CA TYR A 170 26.32 0.88 1.19
C TYR A 170 25.83 1.39 2.54
N ASN A 171 26.74 1.58 3.51
CA ASN A 171 26.37 2.08 4.83
C ASN A 171 25.82 3.52 4.76
N LEU A 172 26.37 4.37 3.87
CA LEU A 172 25.84 5.72 3.62
C LEU A 172 24.43 5.66 3.01
N LEU A 173 24.20 4.80 2.01
CA LEU A 173 22.87 4.57 1.44
C LEU A 173 21.87 4.14 2.52
N ILE A 174 22.22 3.16 3.33
CA ILE A 174 21.33 2.68 4.41
C ILE A 174 21.00 3.81 5.39
N ALA A 175 21.98 4.64 5.74
CA ALA A 175 21.75 5.76 6.65
C ALA A 175 20.78 6.81 6.07
N ASP A 176 20.85 7.09 4.77
CA ASP A 176 19.94 8.03 4.12
C ASP A 176 18.52 7.44 3.96
N LEU A 177 18.41 6.14 3.65
CA LEU A 177 17.14 5.43 3.67
C LEU A 177 16.48 5.44 5.05
N ASP A 178 17.26 5.26 6.11
CA ASP A 178 16.75 5.32 7.49
C ASP A 178 16.24 6.72 7.86
N LYS A 179 16.88 7.78 7.37
CA LYS A 179 16.41 9.17 7.59
C LYS A 179 15.03 9.40 6.95
N VAL A 180 14.84 9.04 5.69
CA VAL A 180 13.54 9.24 5.03
C VAL A 180 12.46 8.33 5.61
N ALA A 181 12.81 7.12 6.06
CA ALA A 181 11.90 6.21 6.72
C ALA A 181 11.27 6.79 8.00
N VAL A 182 11.94 7.71 8.68
CA VAL A 182 11.36 8.42 9.86
C VAL A 182 10.07 9.16 9.46
N SER A 183 10.09 9.88 8.35
CA SER A 183 8.92 10.61 7.85
C SER A 183 7.83 9.67 7.33
N LEU A 184 8.22 8.61 6.62
CA LEU A 184 7.27 7.61 6.13
C LEU A 184 6.59 6.83 7.27
N LYS A 185 7.30 6.61 8.40
CA LYS A 185 6.69 6.05 9.62
C LYS A 185 5.61 6.95 10.21
N GLN A 186 5.84 8.27 10.21
CA GLN A 186 4.82 9.22 10.69
C GLN A 186 3.55 9.15 9.83
N LEU A 187 3.68 8.98 8.51
CA LEU A 187 2.54 8.78 7.61
C LEU A 187 1.85 7.43 7.85
N ARG A 188 2.63 6.35 8.02
CA ARG A 188 2.09 5.05 8.41
C ARG A 188 1.28 5.14 9.71
N ASP A 189 1.89 5.74 10.73
CA ASP A 189 1.29 5.87 12.05
C ASP A 189 0.05 6.80 12.03
N ALA A 190 -0.04 7.68 11.03
CA ALA A 190 -1.21 8.51 10.74
C ALA A 190 -2.27 7.83 9.85
N GLY A 191 -2.04 6.57 9.45
CA GLY A 191 -2.96 5.83 8.57
C GLY A 191 -3.01 6.34 7.13
N VAL A 192 -1.98 7.04 6.66
CA VAL A 192 -1.90 7.61 5.31
C VAL A 192 -1.27 6.59 4.35
N PRO A 193 -2.03 6.03 3.38
CA PRO A 193 -1.44 5.25 2.31
C PRO A 193 -0.67 6.15 1.36
N VAL A 194 0.50 5.72 0.92
CA VAL A 194 1.41 6.51 0.08
C VAL A 194 1.76 5.74 -1.19
N LEU A 195 1.54 6.36 -2.35
CA LEU A 195 2.13 5.91 -3.61
C LEU A 195 3.61 6.31 -3.58
N TRP A 196 4.49 5.39 -3.24
CA TRP A 196 5.92 5.63 -3.10
C TRP A 196 6.65 5.45 -4.42
N ARG A 197 7.20 6.52 -4.99
CA ARG A 197 7.83 6.58 -6.32
C ARG A 197 9.31 7.00 -6.23
N PRO A 198 10.18 6.12 -5.71
CA PRO A 198 11.62 6.39 -5.60
C PRO A 198 12.35 6.10 -6.91
N TYR A 199 13.55 6.66 -7.07
CA TYR A 199 14.52 6.33 -8.12
C TYR A 199 13.91 6.24 -9.53
N HIS A 200 12.96 7.14 -9.82
CA HIS A 200 12.30 7.23 -11.12
C HIS A 200 13.30 7.57 -12.23
N GLU A 201 12.86 7.46 -13.48
CA GLU A 201 13.66 7.76 -14.69
C GLU A 201 14.99 6.99 -14.77
N MET A 202 15.03 5.79 -14.20
CA MET A 202 16.23 4.96 -14.10
C MET A 202 16.81 4.51 -15.44
N ASN A 203 16.08 4.69 -16.53
CA ASN A 203 16.51 4.42 -17.89
C ASN A 203 17.19 5.63 -18.57
N GLY A 204 17.17 6.81 -17.93
CA GLY A 204 17.96 7.98 -18.31
C GLY A 204 19.37 7.97 -17.69
N ASP A 205 20.23 8.93 -18.09
CA ASP A 205 21.59 9.08 -17.56
C ASP A 205 21.79 10.42 -16.83
N TRP A 206 20.73 10.99 -16.26
CA TRP A 206 20.80 12.29 -15.59
C TRP A 206 20.82 12.20 -14.06
N PHE A 207 20.43 11.08 -13.46
CA PHE A 207 20.52 10.83 -12.03
C PHE A 207 21.64 9.85 -11.70
N TRP A 208 22.17 9.86 -10.48
CA TRP A 208 23.28 8.98 -10.08
C TRP A 208 22.89 7.48 -10.14
N TRP A 209 21.60 7.16 -10.00
CA TRP A 209 21.06 5.79 -10.17
C TRP A 209 20.69 5.44 -11.61
N GLY A 210 20.76 6.42 -12.52
CA GLY A 210 20.33 6.27 -13.91
C GLY A 210 21.25 5.38 -14.73
N ASN A 211 20.66 4.63 -15.66
CA ASN A 211 21.34 3.74 -16.61
C ASN A 211 22.34 2.75 -15.98
N LYS A 212 22.07 2.25 -14.75
CA LYS A 212 22.93 1.27 -14.09
C LYS A 212 22.47 -0.17 -14.40
N ASN A 213 23.44 -1.09 -14.66
CA ASN A 213 23.12 -2.47 -15.06
C ASN A 213 22.39 -3.24 -13.96
N ASN A 214 22.72 -2.95 -12.70
CA ASN A 214 22.15 -3.60 -11.51
C ASN A 214 21.24 -2.66 -10.70
N PHE A 215 20.49 -1.79 -11.36
CA PHE A 215 19.51 -0.89 -10.75
C PHE A 215 18.53 -1.66 -9.83
N ASN A 216 18.12 -2.86 -10.25
CA ASN A 216 17.19 -3.68 -9.47
C ASN A 216 17.71 -4.05 -8.07
N GLN A 217 19.04 -4.09 -7.87
CA GLN A 217 19.62 -4.29 -6.54
C GLN A 217 19.38 -3.07 -5.64
N LEU A 218 19.52 -1.84 -6.17
CA LEU A 218 19.21 -0.62 -5.42
C LEU A 218 17.73 -0.60 -4.99
N TRP A 219 16.81 -0.91 -5.93
CA TRP A 219 15.38 -1.02 -5.63
C TRP A 219 15.11 -2.04 -4.53
N ASN A 220 15.68 -3.25 -4.64
CA ASN A 220 15.48 -4.32 -3.67
C ASN A 220 16.01 -3.96 -2.28
N ILE A 221 17.16 -3.28 -2.20
CA ILE A 221 17.72 -2.81 -0.92
C ILE A 221 16.73 -1.86 -0.23
N MET A 222 16.19 -0.87 -0.95
CA MET A 222 15.20 0.06 -0.40
C MET A 222 13.91 -0.68 0.00
N TYR A 223 13.40 -1.54 -0.89
CA TYR A 223 12.19 -2.33 -0.62
C TYR A 223 12.34 -3.15 0.67
N ASP A 224 13.40 -3.94 0.77
CA ASP A 224 13.64 -4.80 1.93
C ASP A 224 13.86 -3.97 3.21
N ARG A 225 14.55 -2.82 3.09
CA ARG A 225 14.76 -1.92 4.22
C ARG A 225 13.44 -1.34 4.72
N PHE A 226 12.58 -0.87 3.83
CA PHE A 226 11.32 -0.21 4.18
C PHE A 226 10.26 -1.21 4.63
N VAL A 227 10.09 -2.32 3.90
CA VAL A 227 9.07 -3.32 4.21
C VAL A 227 9.49 -4.16 5.42
N ASN A 228 10.68 -4.77 5.38
CA ASN A 228 11.06 -5.78 6.37
C ASN A 228 11.68 -5.17 7.64
N THR A 229 12.49 -4.08 7.51
CA THR A 229 13.15 -3.47 8.68
C THR A 229 12.29 -2.38 9.31
N HIS A 230 11.75 -1.47 8.50
CA HIS A 230 10.96 -0.34 8.99
C HIS A 230 9.46 -0.62 9.08
N GLN A 231 9.00 -1.75 8.52
CA GLN A 231 7.60 -2.19 8.54
C GLN A 231 6.66 -1.10 7.98
N LEU A 232 7.05 -0.48 6.87
CA LEU A 232 6.25 0.53 6.17
C LEU A 232 5.17 -0.17 5.33
N ASN A 233 4.11 -0.61 5.99
CA ASN A 233 3.01 -1.33 5.36
C ASN A 233 1.93 -0.44 4.72
N ASN A 234 2.15 0.87 4.75
CA ASN A 234 1.30 1.88 4.11
C ASN A 234 1.78 2.29 2.71
N LEU A 235 2.86 1.70 2.20
CA LEU A 235 3.42 2.06 0.89
C LEU A 235 2.87 1.16 -0.22
N LEU A 236 2.46 1.78 -1.33
CA LEU A 236 2.26 1.16 -2.64
C LEU A 236 3.42 1.57 -3.54
N TRP A 237 4.12 0.61 -4.10
CA TRP A 237 5.38 0.81 -4.80
C TRP A 237 5.14 1.18 -6.26
N VAL A 238 5.56 2.39 -6.66
CA VAL A 238 5.42 2.94 -8.01
C VAL A 238 6.76 2.96 -8.71
N TRP A 239 6.90 2.18 -9.78
CA TRP A 239 8.07 2.16 -10.64
C TRP A 239 7.80 3.02 -11.88
N SER A 240 8.64 4.04 -12.16
CA SER A 240 8.39 5.08 -13.15
C SER A 240 9.64 5.37 -13.99
N PRO A 241 9.82 4.72 -15.15
CA PRO A 241 10.83 5.13 -16.11
C PRO A 241 10.43 6.40 -16.86
N ASN A 242 11.42 7.09 -17.46
CA ASN A 242 11.14 8.09 -18.48
C ASN A 242 10.63 7.42 -19.77
N ALA A 243 9.69 8.05 -20.45
CA ALA A 243 9.21 7.60 -21.75
C ALA A 243 10.36 7.42 -22.75
N PRO A 244 10.35 6.36 -23.57
CA PRO A 244 11.42 6.09 -24.53
C PRO A 244 11.68 7.28 -25.47
N ASN A 245 12.90 7.75 -25.49
CA ASN A 245 13.37 8.82 -26.36
C ASN A 245 14.86 8.63 -26.72
N SER A 246 15.48 9.58 -27.44
CA SER A 246 16.88 9.47 -27.88
C SER A 246 17.93 9.53 -26.73
N TYR A 247 17.52 9.88 -25.51
CA TYR A 247 18.39 10.01 -24.33
C TYR A 247 18.20 8.87 -23.32
N THR A 248 17.32 7.92 -23.60
CA THR A 248 17.00 6.81 -22.70
C THR A 248 17.38 5.46 -23.29
N VAL A 249 17.70 4.51 -22.41
CA VAL A 249 17.84 3.10 -22.79
C VAL A 249 16.50 2.39 -22.56
N PRO A 250 16.29 1.18 -23.13
CA PRO A 250 15.10 0.38 -22.83
C PRO A 250 14.91 0.18 -21.31
N TYR A 251 13.72 0.48 -20.81
CA TYR A 251 13.42 0.41 -19.39
C TYR A 251 13.13 -1.01 -18.88
N THR A 252 12.66 -1.92 -19.74
CA THR A 252 12.27 -3.29 -19.33
C THR A 252 13.36 -4.03 -18.53
N PRO A 253 14.67 -3.94 -18.87
CA PRO A 253 15.71 -4.57 -18.07
C PRO A 253 15.89 -3.95 -16.67
N LYS A 254 15.30 -2.79 -16.41
CA LYS A 254 15.34 -2.07 -15.13
C LYS A 254 14.09 -2.33 -14.28
N TYR A 255 13.15 -3.14 -14.78
CA TYR A 255 11.95 -3.51 -14.02
C TYR A 255 12.34 -4.48 -12.90
N PRO A 256 12.07 -4.16 -11.62
CA PRO A 256 12.54 -4.97 -10.49
C PRO A 256 11.75 -6.27 -10.28
N GLY A 257 10.62 -6.42 -10.96
CA GLY A 257 9.79 -7.62 -10.92
C GLY A 257 8.37 -7.38 -10.41
N ASP A 258 7.49 -8.32 -10.73
CA ASP A 258 6.06 -8.23 -10.40
C ASP A 258 5.80 -8.31 -8.88
N ASP A 259 6.74 -8.85 -8.11
CA ASP A 259 6.68 -9.01 -6.66
C ASP A 259 7.19 -7.79 -5.87
N LYS A 260 7.65 -6.74 -6.56
CA LYS A 260 8.25 -5.53 -5.97
C LYS A 260 7.62 -4.21 -6.46
N VAL A 261 6.61 -4.28 -7.31
CA VAL A 261 5.96 -3.10 -7.91
C VAL A 261 4.45 -3.28 -7.89
N ASP A 262 3.74 -2.30 -7.34
CA ASP A 262 2.28 -2.26 -7.33
C ASP A 262 1.72 -1.56 -8.57
N ILE A 263 2.34 -0.43 -8.95
CA ILE A 263 1.89 0.46 -10.01
C ILE A 263 3.06 0.72 -10.95
N LEU A 264 2.83 0.57 -12.25
CA LEU A 264 3.80 0.99 -13.26
C LEU A 264 3.41 2.38 -13.76
N ALA A 265 4.31 3.34 -13.64
CA ALA A 265 4.13 4.66 -14.18
C ALA A 265 5.16 4.96 -15.29
N VAL A 266 4.98 6.04 -16.02
CA VAL A 266 5.93 6.55 -17.00
C VAL A 266 5.91 8.07 -16.97
N ASP A 267 7.10 8.70 -17.07
CA ASP A 267 7.24 10.15 -17.08
C ASP A 267 7.29 10.64 -18.53
N ILE A 268 6.33 11.50 -18.92
CA ILE A 268 6.11 11.94 -20.30
C ILE A 268 6.22 13.46 -20.37
N TYR A 269 7.22 13.96 -21.06
CA TYR A 269 7.47 15.37 -21.26
C TYR A 269 7.38 15.77 -22.73
N ASN A 270 7.38 17.09 -23.00
CA ASN A 270 7.31 17.68 -24.35
C ASN A 270 6.03 17.27 -25.12
N ASN A 271 4.92 17.08 -24.42
CA ASN A 271 3.63 16.67 -24.98
C ASN A 271 3.73 15.36 -25.81
N ASP A 272 4.67 14.47 -25.44
CA ASP A 272 4.97 13.24 -26.21
C ASP A 272 4.07 12.05 -25.79
N PHE A 273 2.76 12.25 -25.68
CA PHE A 273 1.76 11.24 -25.30
C PHE A 273 1.51 10.19 -26.40
N LYS A 274 2.59 9.54 -26.87
CA LYS A 274 2.48 8.51 -27.92
C LYS A 274 1.73 7.28 -27.43
N GLN A 275 0.90 6.73 -28.33
CA GLN A 275 0.20 5.47 -28.07
C GLN A 275 1.17 4.32 -27.74
N SER A 276 2.36 4.31 -28.35
CA SER A 276 3.39 3.30 -28.08
C SER A 276 3.95 3.33 -26.66
N HIS A 277 3.97 4.50 -25.96
CA HIS A 277 4.36 4.58 -24.56
C HIS A 277 3.32 3.91 -23.66
N TYR A 278 2.05 4.19 -23.94
CA TYR A 278 0.91 3.56 -23.26
C TYR A 278 0.89 2.04 -23.44
N GLU A 279 0.96 1.56 -24.69
CA GLU A 279 0.90 0.13 -25.00
C GLU A 279 2.10 -0.64 -24.46
N GLY A 280 3.30 -0.04 -24.56
CA GLY A 280 4.53 -0.64 -24.03
C GLY A 280 4.47 -0.84 -22.51
N LEU A 281 3.95 0.16 -21.76
CA LEU A 281 3.81 0.05 -20.31
C LEU A 281 2.68 -0.92 -19.95
N LEU A 282 1.54 -0.85 -20.65
CA LEU A 282 0.40 -1.73 -20.43
C LEU A 282 0.78 -3.21 -20.64
N GLY A 283 1.58 -3.51 -21.69
CA GLY A 283 2.08 -4.86 -21.95
C GLY A 283 2.98 -5.40 -20.83
N LEU A 284 3.75 -4.53 -20.16
CA LEU A 284 4.58 -4.90 -19.02
C LEU A 284 3.78 -5.07 -17.72
N ALA A 285 2.69 -4.30 -17.56
CA ALA A 285 1.95 -4.17 -16.30
C ALA A 285 1.14 -5.42 -15.90
N ARG A 286 0.77 -6.29 -16.85
CA ARG A 286 0.05 -7.55 -16.58
C ARG A 286 -1.16 -7.36 -15.66
N ASN A 287 -2.04 -6.40 -15.98
CA ASN A 287 -3.24 -6.02 -15.21
C ASN A 287 -3.01 -5.17 -13.94
N LYS A 288 -1.78 -4.83 -13.58
CA LYS A 288 -1.53 -3.82 -12.55
C LYS A 288 -1.96 -2.43 -13.04
N PRO A 289 -2.30 -1.50 -12.13
CA PRO A 289 -2.56 -0.12 -12.50
C PRO A 289 -1.38 0.50 -13.23
N ILE A 290 -1.67 1.28 -14.28
CA ILE A 290 -0.66 2.08 -14.97
C ILE A 290 -0.98 3.57 -14.85
N ALA A 291 0.06 4.42 -14.84
CA ALA A 291 -0.10 5.85 -14.62
C ALA A 291 0.89 6.69 -15.45
N ILE A 292 0.59 7.98 -15.57
CA ILE A 292 1.57 8.97 -15.98
C ILE A 292 2.18 9.55 -14.69
N GLY A 293 3.44 9.15 -14.41
CA GLY A 293 4.14 9.51 -13.17
C GLY A 293 4.46 10.99 -13.09
N GLU A 294 4.87 11.58 -14.22
CA GLU A 294 5.11 13.00 -14.39
C GLU A 294 4.76 13.45 -15.80
N HIS A 295 4.31 14.69 -15.91
CA HIS A 295 4.21 15.40 -17.18
C HIS A 295 4.41 16.91 -17.01
N GLY A 296 4.89 17.58 -18.05
CA GLY A 296 4.92 19.03 -18.11
C GLY A 296 3.62 19.60 -18.64
N GLU A 297 3.26 19.23 -19.85
CA GLU A 297 2.00 19.57 -20.52
C GLU A 297 0.91 18.60 -20.06
N MET A 298 -0.28 19.10 -19.74
CA MET A 298 -1.42 18.29 -19.34
C MET A 298 -1.94 17.45 -20.52
N PRO A 299 -2.27 16.17 -20.31
CA PRO A 299 -2.87 15.35 -21.36
C PRO A 299 -4.22 15.92 -21.79
N SER A 300 -4.46 15.99 -23.11
CA SER A 300 -5.74 16.43 -23.66
C SER A 300 -6.84 15.37 -23.48
N SER A 301 -8.12 15.79 -23.68
CA SER A 301 -9.26 14.88 -23.68
C SER A 301 -9.08 13.71 -24.68
N GLU A 302 -8.51 13.98 -25.86
CA GLU A 302 -8.25 12.95 -26.88
C GLU A 302 -7.23 11.94 -26.38
N VAL A 303 -6.18 12.39 -25.69
CA VAL A 303 -5.17 11.48 -25.06
C VAL A 303 -5.82 10.62 -24.00
N LEU A 304 -6.60 11.21 -23.09
CA LEU A 304 -7.29 10.46 -22.02
C LEU A 304 -8.32 9.45 -22.58
N GLN A 305 -8.96 9.77 -23.71
CA GLN A 305 -9.89 8.85 -24.38
C GLN A 305 -9.17 7.71 -25.12
N ALA A 306 -8.07 8.02 -25.82
CA ALA A 306 -7.30 7.03 -26.58
C ALA A 306 -6.47 6.10 -25.65
N GLN A 307 -6.12 6.56 -24.46
CA GLN A 307 -5.27 5.86 -23.49
C GLN A 307 -6.00 5.71 -22.13
N PRO A 308 -7.12 4.98 -22.10
CA PRO A 308 -8.10 5.08 -21.00
C PRO A 308 -7.66 4.43 -19.68
N LYS A 309 -6.60 3.60 -19.65
CA LYS A 309 -6.20 2.85 -18.45
C LYS A 309 -5.23 3.62 -17.52
N TRP A 310 -4.87 4.86 -17.85
CA TRP A 310 -4.13 5.71 -16.91
C TRP A 310 -4.98 5.98 -15.65
N VAL A 311 -4.57 5.41 -14.49
CA VAL A 311 -5.32 5.59 -13.24
C VAL A 311 -5.05 6.94 -12.58
N TYR A 312 -3.90 7.56 -12.86
CA TYR A 312 -3.63 8.96 -12.52
C TYR A 312 -2.64 9.56 -13.52
N SER A 313 -2.58 10.91 -13.54
CA SER A 313 -1.52 11.66 -14.20
C SER A 313 -1.16 12.87 -13.35
N MET A 314 0.15 13.18 -13.23
CA MET A 314 0.65 14.18 -12.29
C MET A 314 1.50 15.24 -13.00
N THR A 315 1.06 16.49 -12.92
CA THR A 315 1.84 17.63 -13.42
C THR A 315 3.03 17.88 -12.51
N TRP A 316 4.22 18.04 -13.10
CA TRP A 316 5.45 18.27 -12.36
C TRP A 316 5.66 19.73 -11.99
N GLY A 317 5.62 20.05 -10.72
CA GLY A 317 6.11 21.31 -10.17
C GLY A 317 5.56 22.57 -10.90
N LYS A 318 6.45 23.53 -11.13
CA LYS A 318 6.12 24.82 -11.78
C LYS A 318 5.70 24.70 -13.25
N MET A 319 5.92 23.54 -13.88
CA MET A 319 5.40 23.29 -15.23
C MET A 319 3.88 23.40 -15.30
N LEU A 320 3.21 23.36 -14.16
CA LEU A 320 1.79 23.70 -14.05
C LEU A 320 1.43 24.96 -14.87
N THR A 321 2.19 26.03 -14.75
CA THR A 321 1.93 27.31 -15.44
C THR A 321 3.05 27.75 -16.38
N GLU A 322 4.17 27.07 -16.39
CA GLU A 322 5.23 27.30 -17.37
C GLU A 322 4.89 26.63 -18.71
N ASN A 323 4.21 25.47 -18.68
CA ASN A 323 3.89 24.67 -19.85
C ASN A 323 2.38 24.67 -20.19
N ASN A 324 1.52 25.18 -19.30
CA ASN A 324 0.07 25.11 -19.48
C ASN A 324 -0.59 26.49 -19.29
N THR A 325 -1.52 26.82 -20.16
CA THR A 325 -2.40 27.97 -20.01
C THR A 325 -3.48 27.71 -18.96
N THR A 326 -4.07 28.77 -18.44
CA THR A 326 -5.23 28.68 -17.53
C THR A 326 -6.37 27.82 -18.11
N ASN A 327 -6.67 27.97 -19.40
CA ASN A 327 -7.72 27.18 -20.05
C ASN A 327 -7.37 25.69 -20.10
N GLN A 328 -6.13 25.34 -20.45
CA GLN A 328 -5.70 23.92 -20.45
C GLN A 328 -5.79 23.30 -19.07
N ILE A 329 -5.43 24.03 -18.00
CA ILE A 329 -5.60 23.56 -16.63
C ILE A 329 -7.09 23.34 -16.31
N GLN A 330 -7.96 24.28 -16.68
CA GLN A 330 -9.40 24.17 -16.47
C GLN A 330 -10.00 23.01 -17.29
N ASP A 331 -9.62 22.87 -18.55
CA ASP A 331 -10.11 21.81 -19.45
C ASP A 331 -9.72 20.43 -18.90
N TYR A 332 -8.46 20.27 -18.47
CA TYR A 332 -7.99 19.03 -17.86
C TYR A 332 -8.73 18.70 -16.55
N MET A 333 -8.90 19.69 -15.66
CA MET A 333 -9.59 19.49 -14.39
C MET A 333 -11.09 19.21 -14.53
N ASN A 334 -11.73 19.70 -15.61
CA ASN A 334 -13.15 19.53 -15.90
C ASN A 334 -13.43 18.42 -16.93
N ASP A 335 -12.39 17.72 -17.42
CA ASP A 335 -12.59 16.61 -18.35
C ASP A 335 -13.48 15.54 -17.73
N SER A 336 -14.35 14.95 -18.55
CA SER A 336 -15.30 13.92 -18.10
C SER A 336 -14.62 12.68 -17.51
N ARG A 337 -13.36 12.44 -17.82
CA ARG A 337 -12.57 11.33 -17.29
C ARG A 337 -11.74 11.72 -16.08
N SER A 338 -11.54 12.99 -15.84
CA SER A 338 -10.74 13.51 -14.71
C SER A 338 -11.48 13.36 -13.38
N LEU A 339 -10.74 12.95 -12.34
CA LEU A 339 -11.23 12.88 -10.96
C LEU A 339 -10.48 13.90 -10.09
N THR A 340 -11.26 14.75 -9.44
CA THR A 340 -10.82 15.69 -8.42
C THR A 340 -10.71 15.03 -7.04
N ARG A 341 -10.26 15.76 -6.01
CA ARG A 341 -10.19 15.24 -4.64
C ARG A 341 -11.56 14.83 -4.08
N ASP A 342 -12.59 15.57 -4.40
CA ASP A 342 -13.94 15.26 -3.92
C ASP A 342 -14.49 13.99 -4.58
N ASP A 343 -14.17 13.75 -5.87
CA ASP A 343 -14.52 12.52 -6.58
C ASP A 343 -13.79 11.31 -5.99
N VAL A 344 -12.48 11.46 -5.71
CA VAL A 344 -11.67 10.40 -5.07
C VAL A 344 -12.22 10.06 -3.70
N LYS A 345 -12.55 11.07 -2.88
CA LYS A 345 -13.14 10.88 -1.55
C LYS A 345 -14.45 10.06 -1.62
N ASN A 346 -15.32 10.40 -2.55
CA ASN A 346 -16.60 9.71 -2.73
C ASN A 346 -16.37 8.26 -3.21
N GLY A 347 -15.47 8.06 -4.18
CA GLY A 347 -15.15 6.73 -4.70
C GLY A 347 -14.47 5.81 -3.68
N LEU A 348 -13.58 6.33 -2.82
CA LEU A 348 -13.00 5.56 -1.71
C LEU A 348 -14.07 5.19 -0.68
N ALA A 349 -15.00 6.08 -0.37
CA ALA A 349 -16.10 5.80 0.55
C ALA A 349 -17.05 4.69 0.03
N GLU A 350 -17.24 4.60 -1.29
CA GLU A 350 -18.04 3.52 -1.90
C GLU A 350 -17.39 2.14 -1.73
N ILE A 351 -16.06 2.05 -1.84
CA ILE A 351 -15.31 0.79 -1.66
C ILE A 351 -15.37 0.31 -0.20
N GLN A 352 -15.47 1.23 0.75
CA GLN A 352 -15.53 0.93 2.18
C GLN A 352 -16.91 0.43 2.66
N GLN A 353 -17.94 0.45 1.80
CA GLN A 353 -19.27 -0.05 2.16
C GLN A 353 -19.32 -1.59 2.11
N PRO A 354 -19.89 -2.27 3.10
CA PRO A 354 -20.08 -3.72 3.06
C PRO A 354 -20.99 -4.11 1.88
N GLY A 355 -20.43 -4.85 0.92
CA GLY A 355 -21.15 -5.34 -0.27
C GLY A 355 -20.75 -4.67 -1.59
N ALA A 356 -19.74 -3.82 -1.62
CA ALA A 356 -19.16 -3.37 -2.87
C ALA A 356 -18.48 -4.55 -3.58
N ASP A 357 -19.00 -4.94 -4.73
CA ASP A 357 -18.36 -5.95 -5.58
C ASP A 357 -16.96 -5.43 -5.99
N VAL A 358 -15.91 -6.15 -5.60
CA VAL A 358 -14.57 -5.92 -6.14
C VAL A 358 -14.65 -6.20 -7.64
N PRO A 359 -14.35 -5.23 -8.53
CA PRO A 359 -14.51 -5.43 -9.95
C PRO A 359 -13.62 -6.57 -10.44
N THR A 360 -14.20 -7.63 -10.95
CA THR A 360 -13.52 -8.57 -11.82
C THR A 360 -13.26 -7.86 -13.15
N LEU A 361 -12.03 -7.89 -13.64
CA LEU A 361 -11.66 -7.31 -14.94
C LEU A 361 -12.53 -7.88 -16.05
N PRO A 362 -12.96 -7.08 -17.06
CA PRO A 362 -13.69 -7.59 -18.22
C PRO A 362 -12.84 -8.59 -18.98
N ASP A 363 -13.42 -9.73 -19.29
CA ASP A 363 -12.88 -10.73 -20.20
C ASP A 363 -12.67 -10.09 -21.60
N GLU A 364 -11.42 -9.97 -22.03
CA GLU A 364 -11.10 -9.50 -23.39
C GLU A 364 -11.28 -10.67 -24.37
N GLY A 365 -12.35 -10.63 -25.14
CA GLY A 365 -12.43 -11.31 -26.43
C GLY A 365 -13.45 -12.41 -26.56
N GLN A 366 -14.69 -12.07 -26.77
CA GLN A 366 -15.63 -12.96 -27.44
C GLN A 366 -15.61 -12.71 -28.95
N SER A 367 -14.95 -13.61 -29.68
CA SER A 367 -15.25 -13.88 -31.09
C SER A 367 -16.63 -14.51 -31.20
N GLU A 368 -17.39 -14.17 -32.26
CA GLU A 368 -18.77 -14.58 -32.50
C GLU A 368 -19.03 -16.10 -32.38
N PRO A 369 -20.23 -16.52 -31.93
CA PRO A 369 -20.51 -17.91 -31.61
C PRO A 369 -20.77 -18.77 -32.83
N ILE A 370 -20.04 -19.88 -32.91
CA ILE A 370 -20.37 -21.03 -33.79
C ILE A 370 -21.59 -21.77 -33.19
N PRO A 371 -22.60 -22.21 -33.96
CA PRO A 371 -23.80 -22.83 -33.41
C PRO A 371 -23.52 -24.17 -32.71
N VAL A 372 -23.96 -24.29 -31.49
CA VAL A 372 -23.80 -25.47 -30.62
C VAL A 372 -25.02 -26.39 -30.74
N PRO A 373 -24.84 -27.74 -30.83
CA PRO A 373 -25.93 -28.71 -30.75
C PRO A 373 -26.58 -28.77 -29.37
N PRO A 374 -27.80 -29.30 -29.20
CA PRO A 374 -28.62 -29.13 -28.00
C PRO A 374 -28.02 -29.80 -26.74
N VAL A 375 -28.00 -29.02 -25.67
CA VAL A 375 -27.46 -29.39 -24.34
C VAL A 375 -28.40 -30.34 -23.62
N VAL A 376 -27.91 -31.47 -23.17
CA VAL A 376 -28.57 -32.35 -22.20
C VAL A 376 -28.48 -31.69 -20.82
N ILE A 377 -29.63 -31.39 -20.22
CA ILE A 377 -29.72 -30.79 -18.87
C ILE A 377 -29.32 -31.84 -17.82
N VAL A 378 -28.15 -31.68 -17.22
CA VAL A 378 -27.77 -32.39 -16.00
C VAL A 378 -28.19 -31.56 -14.79
N PRO A 379 -28.82 -32.13 -13.74
CA PRO A 379 -29.20 -31.37 -12.57
C PRO A 379 -28.00 -30.75 -11.85
N PRO A 380 -28.13 -29.53 -11.28
CA PRO A 380 -27.01 -28.87 -10.61
C PRO A 380 -26.54 -29.67 -9.39
N ALA A 381 -25.21 -29.77 -9.26
CA ALA A 381 -24.58 -30.33 -8.09
C ALA A 381 -24.96 -29.51 -6.83
N PRO A 382 -25.08 -30.16 -5.64
CA PRO A 382 -25.45 -29.45 -4.43
C PRO A 382 -24.42 -28.37 -4.09
N THR A 383 -24.91 -27.14 -3.86
CA THR A 383 -24.13 -26.00 -3.36
C THR A 383 -23.36 -26.40 -2.10
N PRO A 384 -22.05 -26.08 -2.00
CA PRO A 384 -21.33 -26.27 -0.73
C PRO A 384 -22.03 -25.43 0.34
N PRO A 385 -22.09 -25.91 1.60
CA PRO A 385 -22.76 -25.21 2.68
C PRO A 385 -22.13 -23.82 2.84
N SER A 386 -22.95 -22.79 2.83
CA SER A 386 -22.55 -21.43 3.18
C SER A 386 -21.93 -21.46 4.58
N VAL A 387 -20.69 -20.97 4.69
CA VAL A 387 -20.08 -20.70 5.99
C VAL A 387 -21.01 -19.70 6.68
N PRO A 388 -21.56 -20.01 7.87
CA PRO A 388 -22.46 -19.08 8.54
C PRO A 388 -21.73 -17.77 8.80
N ASP A 389 -22.39 -16.65 8.58
CA ASP A 389 -21.90 -15.32 8.97
C ASP A 389 -21.52 -15.40 10.45
N VAL A 390 -20.23 -15.21 10.74
CA VAL A 390 -19.74 -15.20 12.12
C VAL A 390 -20.23 -13.92 12.76
N VAL A 391 -21.31 -14.01 13.52
CA VAL A 391 -21.84 -12.89 14.31
C VAL A 391 -20.90 -12.69 15.50
N TYR A 392 -20.06 -11.67 15.43
CA TYR A 392 -19.19 -11.29 16.54
C TYR A 392 -20.00 -10.61 17.64
N VAL A 393 -19.91 -11.15 18.86
CA VAL A 393 -20.57 -10.58 20.05
C VAL A 393 -19.57 -9.69 20.78
N ASN A 394 -19.98 -8.47 21.10
CA ASN A 394 -19.12 -7.52 21.82
C ASN A 394 -18.85 -7.95 23.27
N GLY A 395 -17.63 -7.64 23.74
CA GLY A 395 -17.17 -7.86 25.09
C GLY A 395 -15.99 -8.84 25.18
N LEU A 396 -15.51 -9.05 26.38
CA LEU A 396 -14.44 -10.01 26.72
C LEU A 396 -15.00 -11.11 27.61
N ARG A 397 -14.50 -12.33 27.44
CA ARG A 397 -14.77 -13.42 28.36
C ARG A 397 -13.94 -13.25 29.60
N GLY A 398 -14.55 -12.88 30.74
CA GLY A 398 -13.91 -12.75 32.06
C GLY A 398 -14.04 -14.05 32.86
N GLU A 399 -12.90 -14.61 33.27
CA GLU A 399 -12.77 -15.76 34.15
C GLU A 399 -12.20 -15.31 35.49
N TYR A 400 -12.98 -15.44 36.57
CA TYR A 400 -12.65 -14.99 37.90
C TYR A 400 -12.28 -16.16 38.80
N PHE A 401 -11.21 -16.01 39.60
CA PHE A 401 -10.64 -17.04 40.46
C PHE A 401 -10.49 -16.54 41.88
N ASN A 402 -10.83 -17.36 42.89
CA ASN A 402 -10.57 -17.05 44.30
C ASN A 402 -9.15 -17.43 44.72
N ASN A 403 -8.18 -17.01 43.94
CA ASN A 403 -6.74 -17.09 44.18
C ASN A 403 -5.98 -16.05 43.33
N MET A 404 -4.73 -15.75 43.65
CA MET A 404 -3.93 -14.71 42.97
C MET A 404 -3.17 -15.21 41.72
N ASN A 405 -3.26 -16.48 41.37
CA ASN A 405 -2.39 -17.10 40.37
C ASN A 405 -3.15 -17.74 39.21
N LEU A 406 -4.45 -17.42 39.05
CA LEU A 406 -5.30 -17.91 37.95
C LEU A 406 -5.40 -19.44 37.87
N SER A 407 -5.21 -20.15 38.99
CA SER A 407 -5.15 -21.60 39.01
C SER A 407 -6.52 -22.24 39.28
N GLY A 408 -6.67 -23.49 38.79
CA GLY A 408 -7.91 -24.27 38.98
C GLY A 408 -9.05 -23.82 38.06
N SER A 409 -10.27 -24.12 38.47
CA SER A 409 -11.48 -23.69 37.74
C SER A 409 -11.95 -22.31 38.18
N PRO A 410 -12.37 -21.44 37.27
CA PRO A 410 -12.91 -20.14 37.63
C PRO A 410 -14.22 -20.31 38.43
N VAL A 411 -14.41 -19.48 39.46
CA VAL A 411 -15.62 -19.44 40.28
C VAL A 411 -16.77 -18.66 39.59
N LEU A 412 -16.41 -17.81 38.65
CA LEU A 412 -17.34 -17.04 37.82
C LEU A 412 -16.79 -16.89 36.40
N ILE A 413 -17.65 -17.09 35.40
CA ILE A 413 -17.39 -16.73 34.01
C ILE A 413 -18.51 -15.80 33.57
N ARG A 414 -18.17 -14.65 33.01
CA ARG A 414 -19.14 -13.69 32.47
C ARG A 414 -18.57 -12.94 31.28
N THR A 415 -19.44 -12.26 30.54
CA THR A 415 -19.04 -11.31 29.50
C THR A 415 -18.89 -9.92 30.13
N ASP A 416 -17.70 -9.35 30.06
CA ASP A 416 -17.39 -8.00 30.50
C ASP A 416 -17.32 -7.08 29.26
N SER A 417 -18.18 -6.07 29.21
CA SER A 417 -18.32 -5.19 28.03
C SER A 417 -17.09 -4.30 27.81
N LYS A 418 -16.33 -4.00 28.85
CA LYS A 418 -15.07 -3.22 28.85
C LYS A 418 -14.30 -3.51 30.12
N LEU A 419 -13.00 -3.15 30.16
CA LEU A 419 -12.17 -3.19 31.38
C LEU A 419 -12.09 -1.78 31.98
N ASP A 420 -12.98 -1.49 32.91
CA ASP A 420 -13.00 -0.22 33.64
C ASP A 420 -13.61 -0.48 35.04
N TYR A 421 -12.85 -1.22 35.84
CA TYR A 421 -13.27 -1.67 37.15
C TYR A 421 -12.51 -0.95 38.26
N ASN A 422 -13.25 -0.50 39.25
CA ASN A 422 -12.75 0.02 40.52
C ASN A 422 -13.60 -0.60 41.62
N TRP A 423 -13.22 -1.78 42.07
CA TRP A 423 -13.93 -2.51 43.08
C TRP A 423 -13.66 -1.97 44.50
N ARG A 424 -12.52 -1.28 44.67
CA ARG A 424 -12.04 -0.92 46.01
C ARG A 424 -11.96 -2.17 46.91
N ALA A 425 -12.38 -2.08 48.17
CA ALA A 425 -12.46 -3.22 49.09
C ALA A 425 -13.74 -4.05 48.96
N ILE A 426 -14.41 -4.05 47.80
CA ILE A 426 -15.66 -4.76 47.55
C ILE A 426 -15.42 -5.86 46.54
N ALA A 427 -15.97 -7.05 46.77
CA ALA A 427 -15.90 -8.18 45.84
C ALA A 427 -16.45 -7.84 44.45
N ALA A 428 -15.77 -8.31 43.39
CA ALA A 428 -16.17 -8.14 42.00
C ALA A 428 -17.56 -8.78 41.68
N ASP A 429 -17.93 -9.78 42.45
CA ASP A 429 -19.21 -10.52 42.42
C ASP A 429 -19.38 -11.27 43.77
N PRO A 430 -20.58 -11.60 44.22
CA PRO A 430 -20.80 -12.41 45.44
C PRO A 430 -20.07 -13.76 45.47
N LYS A 431 -19.68 -14.31 44.32
CA LYS A 431 -18.91 -15.56 44.19
C LYS A 431 -17.42 -15.37 44.26
N VAL A 432 -16.94 -14.13 44.14
CA VAL A 432 -15.54 -13.77 44.08
C VAL A 432 -15.12 -13.17 45.43
N ASN A 433 -13.95 -13.55 45.93
CA ASN A 433 -13.41 -12.94 47.17
C ASN A 433 -13.21 -11.43 46.99
N ALA A 434 -13.34 -10.67 48.05
CA ALA A 434 -13.01 -9.24 48.03
C ALA A 434 -11.52 -8.99 47.89
N ASP A 435 -10.67 -9.83 48.52
CA ASP A 435 -9.24 -9.87 48.43
C ASP A 435 -8.76 -11.24 47.94
N GLN A 436 -7.50 -11.34 47.48
CA GLN A 436 -6.85 -12.60 47.02
C GLN A 436 -7.62 -13.27 45.86
N PHE A 437 -7.97 -12.49 44.87
CA PHE A 437 -8.60 -12.99 43.65
C PHE A 437 -7.78 -12.62 42.41
N SER A 438 -8.10 -13.26 41.30
CA SER A 438 -7.51 -12.92 40.01
C SER A 438 -8.56 -13.06 38.89
N VAL A 439 -8.30 -12.38 37.79
CA VAL A 439 -9.17 -12.40 36.61
C VAL A 439 -8.35 -12.55 35.35
N ARG A 440 -8.82 -13.40 34.44
CA ARG A 440 -8.33 -13.46 33.06
C ARG A 440 -9.44 -13.02 32.14
N TRP A 441 -9.19 -11.97 31.35
CA TRP A 441 -10.04 -11.60 30.23
C TRP A 441 -9.42 -12.08 28.93
N THR A 442 -10.23 -12.69 28.09
CA THR A 442 -9.86 -13.13 26.74
C THR A 442 -10.90 -12.68 25.73
N GLY A 443 -10.43 -12.35 24.54
CA GLY A 443 -11.28 -11.92 23.44
C GLY A 443 -10.45 -11.40 22.29
N LYS A 444 -11.08 -10.57 21.48
CA LYS A 444 -10.41 -9.88 20.36
C LYS A 444 -10.62 -8.39 20.47
N ILE A 445 -9.67 -7.64 19.92
CA ILE A 445 -9.75 -6.18 19.80
C ILE A 445 -9.67 -5.80 18.34
N LYS A 446 -10.52 -4.85 17.92
CA LYS A 446 -10.58 -4.33 16.55
C LYS A 446 -10.21 -2.85 16.53
N PRO A 447 -8.97 -2.49 16.13
CA PRO A 447 -8.55 -1.09 16.01
C PRO A 447 -9.26 -0.42 14.83
N GLN A 448 -9.46 0.89 14.91
CA GLN A 448 -10.08 1.67 13.86
C GLN A 448 -9.07 2.19 12.83
N TYR A 449 -7.79 2.35 13.21
CA TYR A 449 -6.76 2.95 12.37
C TYR A 449 -5.53 2.04 12.26
N CYS A 450 -4.80 2.11 11.12
CA CYS A 450 -3.48 1.51 10.95
C CYS A 450 -2.42 2.34 11.65
N GLU A 451 -2.25 2.13 12.96
CA GLU A 451 -1.41 2.98 13.80
C GLU A 451 -0.70 2.19 14.90
N THR A 452 0.26 2.84 15.52
CA THR A 452 0.77 2.37 16.81
C THR A 452 -0.21 2.79 17.91
N TYR A 453 -0.87 1.80 18.51
CA TYR A 453 -1.69 1.98 19.71
C TYR A 453 -0.84 1.87 20.95
N THR A 454 -0.94 2.85 21.82
CA THR A 454 -0.37 2.80 23.16
C THR A 454 -1.45 2.35 24.13
N PHE A 455 -1.32 1.12 24.62
CA PHE A 455 -2.16 0.61 25.69
C PHE A 455 -1.68 1.15 27.01
N THR A 456 -2.62 1.53 27.86
CA THR A 456 -2.36 2.02 29.21
C THR A 456 -3.22 1.22 30.18
N THR A 457 -2.61 0.64 31.21
CA THR A 457 -3.35 0.08 32.34
C THR A 457 -3.23 0.97 33.55
N ILE A 458 -4.28 1.01 34.36
CA ILE A 458 -4.22 1.49 35.76
C ILE A 458 -4.69 0.34 36.62
N SER A 459 -3.83 -0.16 37.49
CA SER A 459 -4.17 -1.32 38.33
C SER A 459 -3.64 -1.19 39.76
N ASP A 460 -4.35 -1.84 40.63
CA ASP A 460 -4.04 -2.18 42.02
C ASP A 460 -4.57 -3.62 42.21
N ASP A 461 -3.77 -4.68 42.30
CA ASP A 461 -2.31 -4.85 42.20
C ASP A 461 -1.83 -5.14 40.76
N GLY A 462 -1.38 -6.40 40.53
CA GLY A 462 -0.66 -6.84 39.32
C GLY A 462 -1.51 -7.01 38.08
N ILE A 463 -0.98 -6.59 36.93
CA ILE A 463 -1.64 -6.69 35.63
C ILE A 463 -0.65 -7.03 34.50
N ARG A 464 -1.11 -7.82 33.51
CA ARG A 464 -0.39 -8.13 32.27
C ARG A 464 -1.33 -8.03 31.09
N VAL A 465 -0.84 -7.54 29.95
CA VAL A 465 -1.62 -7.38 28.72
C VAL A 465 -0.86 -7.96 27.53
N TRP A 466 -1.52 -8.84 26.80
CA TRP A 466 -1.07 -9.34 25.49
C TRP A 466 -2.02 -8.86 24.41
N VAL A 467 -1.45 -8.39 23.33
CA VAL A 467 -2.17 -8.00 22.11
C VAL A 467 -1.49 -8.70 20.95
N ASP A 468 -2.26 -9.38 20.10
CA ASP A 468 -1.74 -10.17 18.97
C ASP A 468 -0.62 -11.15 19.39
N GLY A 469 -0.81 -11.83 20.50
CA GLY A 469 0.16 -12.77 21.09
C GLY A 469 1.41 -12.13 21.71
N LYS A 470 1.62 -10.82 21.59
CA LYS A 470 2.78 -10.10 22.15
C LYS A 470 2.47 -9.56 23.54
N LEU A 471 3.38 -9.74 24.49
CA LEU A 471 3.28 -9.14 25.83
C LEU A 471 3.60 -7.64 25.72
N VAL A 472 2.57 -6.81 25.86
CA VAL A 472 2.64 -5.35 25.68
C VAL A 472 2.87 -4.64 27.01
N ILE A 473 2.23 -5.14 28.08
CA ILE A 473 2.43 -4.65 29.44
C ILE A 473 2.69 -5.83 30.36
N ASP A 474 3.77 -5.76 31.15
CA ASP A 474 4.07 -6.73 32.19
C ASP A 474 4.33 -6.00 33.52
N SER A 475 3.36 -6.07 34.42
CA SER A 475 3.43 -5.50 35.76
C SER A 475 2.87 -6.49 36.78
N TRP A 476 3.35 -7.76 36.75
CA TRP A 476 2.86 -8.85 37.60
C TRP A 476 3.56 -8.87 38.97
N PHE A 477 3.37 -7.78 39.70
CA PHE A 477 3.87 -7.63 41.10
C PHE A 477 2.94 -6.71 41.87
N LYS A 478 3.07 -6.76 43.22
CA LYS A 478 2.26 -5.94 44.10
C LYS A 478 2.55 -4.46 43.90
N GLN A 479 1.54 -3.67 43.64
CA GLN A 479 1.59 -2.22 43.45
C GLN A 479 0.25 -1.60 43.85
N SER A 480 0.28 -0.36 44.34
CA SER A 480 -0.92 0.46 44.43
C SER A 480 -1.19 1.14 43.10
N TRP A 481 -2.33 1.76 42.91
CA TRP A 481 -2.80 2.45 41.69
C TRP A 481 -1.68 2.97 40.81
N THR A 482 -1.24 2.16 39.88
CA THR A 482 -0.08 2.46 39.05
C THR A 482 -0.46 2.41 37.56
N GLU A 483 -0.04 3.45 36.84
CA GLU A 483 -0.16 3.49 35.38
C GLU A 483 1.04 2.77 34.76
N ARG A 484 0.76 1.89 33.77
CA ARG A 484 1.74 1.23 32.91
C ARG A 484 1.35 1.38 31.48
N LYS A 485 2.35 1.52 30.59
CA LYS A 485 2.15 1.72 29.16
C LYS A 485 2.96 0.72 28.35
N GLY A 486 2.40 0.33 27.21
CA GLY A 486 3.11 -0.42 26.20
C GLY A 486 2.45 -0.18 24.84
N SER A 487 3.23 -0.28 23.77
CA SER A 487 2.76 0.08 22.43
C SER A 487 2.94 -1.06 21.46
N ILE A 488 2.02 -1.16 20.50
CA ILE A 488 2.03 -2.13 19.41
C ILE A 488 1.37 -1.52 18.18
N ALA A 489 1.94 -1.76 17.00
CA ALA A 489 1.31 -1.40 15.74
C ALA A 489 0.17 -2.37 15.44
N LEU A 490 -1.01 -1.84 15.12
CA LEU A 490 -2.21 -2.60 14.78
C LEU A 490 -2.78 -2.13 13.44
N GLU A 491 -3.48 -3.04 12.74
CA GLU A 491 -4.10 -2.77 11.46
C GLU A 491 -5.60 -2.45 11.65
N ALA A 492 -6.07 -1.39 10.97
CA ALA A 492 -7.48 -1.00 10.99
C ALA A 492 -8.40 -2.15 10.58
N GLY A 493 -9.44 -2.37 11.35
CA GLY A 493 -10.45 -3.38 11.06
C GLY A 493 -10.04 -4.83 11.29
N LYS A 494 -8.74 -5.13 11.46
CA LYS A 494 -8.24 -6.48 11.75
C LYS A 494 -8.46 -6.82 13.22
N MET A 495 -9.22 -7.88 13.47
CA MET A 495 -9.39 -8.39 14.82
C MET A 495 -8.15 -9.17 15.25
N VAL A 496 -7.52 -8.76 16.34
CA VAL A 496 -6.38 -9.44 16.94
C VAL A 496 -6.72 -9.93 18.34
N ASP A 497 -6.03 -10.96 18.80
CA ASP A 497 -6.28 -11.53 20.12
C ASP A 497 -5.88 -10.55 21.22
N LEU A 498 -6.75 -10.39 22.21
CA LEU A 498 -6.52 -9.64 23.45
C LEU A 498 -6.63 -10.59 24.62
N LYS A 499 -5.59 -10.60 25.47
CA LYS A 499 -5.59 -11.26 26.76
C LYS A 499 -5.11 -10.30 27.83
N VAL A 500 -5.87 -10.17 28.93
CA VAL A 500 -5.49 -9.40 30.11
C VAL A 500 -5.58 -10.31 31.34
N GLU A 501 -4.55 -10.31 32.15
CA GLU A 501 -4.52 -11.02 33.44
C GLU A 501 -4.30 -10.00 34.54
N TYR A 502 -5.02 -10.16 35.64
CA TYR A 502 -5.03 -9.28 36.79
C TYR A 502 -5.10 -10.08 38.08
N TYR A 503 -4.48 -9.60 39.14
CA TYR A 503 -4.71 -10.09 40.50
C TYR A 503 -4.75 -8.95 41.52
N ASP A 504 -5.52 -9.17 42.57
CA ASP A 504 -5.55 -8.40 43.80
C ASP A 504 -5.03 -9.23 44.97
N GLU A 505 -4.16 -8.64 45.78
CA GLU A 505 -3.66 -9.28 47.01
C GLU A 505 -4.54 -8.89 48.21
N LYS A 506 -4.67 -7.61 48.47
CA LYS A 506 -5.44 -7.11 49.61
C LYS A 506 -5.67 -5.61 49.53
N GLY A 507 -6.88 -5.19 49.86
CA GLY A 507 -7.22 -3.78 50.03
C GLY A 507 -8.05 -3.23 48.91
N ASP A 508 -7.58 -2.17 48.26
CA ASP A 508 -8.27 -1.61 47.11
C ASP A 508 -7.92 -2.41 45.85
N ALA A 509 -8.94 -2.78 45.07
CA ALA A 509 -8.81 -3.52 43.82
C ALA A 509 -9.23 -2.67 42.65
N MET A 510 -8.38 -2.55 41.62
CA MET A 510 -8.67 -1.79 40.41
C MET A 510 -8.02 -2.40 39.17
N ALA A 511 -8.77 -2.52 38.07
CA ALA A 511 -8.29 -2.90 36.76
C ALA A 511 -8.92 -2.05 35.67
N ARG A 512 -8.11 -1.26 34.97
CA ARG A 512 -8.56 -0.43 33.84
C ARG A 512 -7.65 -0.63 32.67
N LEU A 513 -8.23 -0.82 31.47
CA LEU A 513 -7.49 -0.87 30.19
C LEU A 513 -7.94 0.31 29.34
N MET A 514 -6.98 1.12 28.95
CA MET A 514 -7.14 2.27 28.08
C MET A 514 -6.27 2.08 26.84
N TRP A 515 -6.60 2.80 25.79
CA TRP A 515 -5.75 2.96 24.63
C TRP A 515 -5.71 4.43 24.20
N GLU A 516 -4.68 4.76 23.46
CA GLU A 516 -4.54 6.00 22.70
C GLU A 516 -3.75 5.70 21.42
N SER A 517 -4.04 6.43 20.37
CA SER A 517 -3.25 6.44 19.14
C SER A 517 -3.24 7.86 18.58
N GLN A 518 -2.66 8.06 17.44
CA GLN A 518 -2.62 9.40 16.86
C GLN A 518 -4.04 9.96 16.59
N HIS A 519 -4.98 9.10 16.22
CA HIS A 519 -6.36 9.49 15.89
C HIS A 519 -7.38 9.14 16.99
N GLU A 520 -6.96 8.42 18.02
CA GLU A 520 -7.79 8.13 19.19
C GLU A 520 -7.19 8.76 20.44
N ALA A 521 -7.95 9.68 21.03
CA ALA A 521 -7.56 10.26 22.31
C ALA A 521 -7.53 9.18 23.41
N LYS A 522 -6.62 9.32 24.40
CA LYS A 522 -6.54 8.39 25.55
C LYS A 522 -7.92 8.19 26.20
N ALA A 523 -8.45 7.00 26.08
CA ALA A 523 -9.76 6.62 26.62
C ALA A 523 -9.76 5.13 27.02
N VAL A 524 -10.70 4.74 27.87
CA VAL A 524 -10.98 3.32 28.10
C VAL A 524 -11.32 2.65 26.77
N VAL A 525 -10.73 1.47 26.51
CA VAL A 525 -11.04 0.73 25.28
C VAL A 525 -12.55 0.52 25.17
N PRO A 526 -13.19 1.06 24.11
CA PRO A 526 -14.66 1.04 24.03
C PRO A 526 -15.18 -0.36 23.76
N GLY A 527 -16.36 -0.67 24.30
CA GLY A 527 -16.94 -2.00 24.20
C GLY A 527 -17.25 -2.46 22.76
N ASN A 528 -17.47 -1.53 21.82
CA ASN A 528 -17.66 -1.84 20.40
C ASN A 528 -16.35 -2.22 19.67
N ALA A 529 -15.20 -1.97 20.28
CA ALA A 529 -13.90 -2.44 19.79
C ALA A 529 -13.49 -3.80 20.39
N LEU A 530 -14.25 -4.34 21.35
CA LEU A 530 -13.98 -5.60 22.04
C LEU A 530 -14.98 -6.68 21.63
N PHE A 531 -14.51 -7.90 21.41
CA PHE A 531 -15.30 -9.02 20.95
C PHE A 531 -14.95 -10.31 21.70
N LEU A 532 -15.93 -11.19 21.90
CA LEU A 532 -15.70 -12.52 22.47
C LEU A 532 -14.71 -13.34 21.61
N PRO A 533 -13.98 -14.30 22.22
CA PRO A 533 -12.99 -15.14 21.54
C PRO A 533 -13.53 -15.90 20.35
#